data_c2998b82d355aae11c6c27105d41e397
#
_entry.id   c2998b82d355aae11c6c27105d41e397
#
_cell.length_a   1.000
_cell.length_b   1.000
_cell.length_c   1.000
_cell.angle_alpha   90.00
_cell.angle_beta   90.00
_cell.angle_gamma   90.00
#
_symmetry.space_group_name_H-M   'P 1'
#
loop_
_entity.id
_entity.type
_entity.pdbx_description
1 polymer ?
#
loop_
_entity_poly.entity_id
_entity_poly.type
_entity_poly.pdbx_seq_one_letter_code
_entity_poly.pdbx_strand_id
1 'polypeptide(L)'
;STSVAKTLPLIPHVGIRAHGVEYFYSDHIEYRTVPVMEEMLGERPQVTLDLGPATMSADEIADTVARLDSQWSAADYHVFDKNCVHFAVLLAATATASGIPAELSRGILDISERMLDSLPEWRRSLGRRVMNEVTRLVVVSWGRASSGKKSSVADSLGLDRGA
;
A
#
# COMPACT_ATOMS: atom_id res chain seq x y z
N SER A 1 19.67 -7.13 -12.63
CA SER A 1 18.83 -7.11 -11.41
C SER A 1 17.38 -7.11 -11.82
N THR A 2 16.77 -8.29 -11.90
CA THR A 2 15.36 -8.46 -12.28
C THR A 2 14.51 -8.06 -11.08
N SER A 3 13.85 -6.92 -11.15
CA SER A 3 12.91 -6.46 -10.13
C SER A 3 11.75 -7.45 -10.03
N VAL A 4 11.55 -8.05 -8.87
CA VAL A 4 10.44 -8.98 -8.58
C VAL A 4 9.08 -8.31 -8.84
N ALA A 5 8.99 -6.98 -8.78
CA ALA A 5 7.80 -6.21 -9.11
C ALA A 5 7.33 -6.37 -10.57
N LYS A 6 8.21 -6.74 -11.50
CA LYS A 6 7.83 -6.98 -12.91
C LYS A 6 7.23 -8.36 -13.15
N THR A 7 7.28 -9.27 -12.20
CA THR A 7 6.88 -10.68 -12.39
C THR A 7 5.45 -10.99 -11.93
N LEU A 8 4.77 -10.05 -11.26
CA LEU A 8 3.40 -10.21 -10.80
C LEU A 8 2.54 -9.02 -11.26
N PRO A 9 2.05 -9.02 -12.52
CA PRO A 9 1.16 -7.97 -13.02
C PRO A 9 -0.23 -8.00 -12.34
N LEU A 10 -0.40 -8.73 -11.28
CA LEU A 10 -1.65 -9.22 -10.75
C LEU A 10 -2.23 -8.37 -9.61
N ILE A 11 -1.38 -7.62 -8.90
CA ILE A 11 -1.83 -6.80 -7.79
C ILE A 11 -1.19 -5.44 -7.93
N PRO A 12 -1.98 -4.42 -8.28
CA PRO A 12 -1.46 -3.07 -8.38
C PRO A 12 -1.00 -2.59 -7.00
N HIS A 13 0.19 -1.99 -6.95
CA HIS A 13 0.60 -1.22 -5.79
C HIS A 13 -0.26 0.04 -5.70
N VAL A 14 -0.83 0.29 -4.53
CA VAL A 14 -1.62 1.48 -4.25
C VAL A 14 -1.11 2.13 -2.97
N GLY A 15 -0.79 3.41 -3.04
CA GLY A 15 -0.37 4.22 -1.91
C GLY A 15 -1.05 5.59 -1.90
N ILE A 16 -1.00 6.27 -0.78
CA ILE A 16 -1.46 7.64 -0.59
C ILE A 16 -0.24 8.55 -0.46
N ARG A 17 -0.17 9.57 -1.32
CA ARG A 17 0.89 10.59 -1.26
C ARG A 17 0.37 11.85 -0.58
N ALA A 18 1.03 12.24 0.49
CA ALA A 18 0.77 13.51 1.19
C ALA A 18 2.08 14.09 1.71
N HIS A 19 2.25 15.41 1.65
CA HIS A 19 3.43 16.13 2.16
C HIS A 19 4.77 15.54 1.68
N GLY A 20 4.84 15.05 0.42
CA GLY A 20 6.06 14.47 -0.16
C GLY A 20 6.38 13.04 0.26
N VAL A 21 5.50 12.40 1.00
CA VAL A 21 5.62 11.02 1.50
C VAL A 21 4.51 10.16 0.91
N GLU A 22 4.85 8.93 0.52
CA GLU A 22 3.90 7.90 0.13
C GLU A 22 3.74 6.90 1.28
N TYR A 23 2.49 6.67 1.68
CA TYR A 23 2.06 5.73 2.72
C TYR A 23 1.34 4.56 2.06
N PHE A 24 1.70 3.33 2.44
CA PHE A 24 1.10 2.13 1.87
C PHE A 24 1.15 0.96 2.85
N TYR A 25 0.41 -0.10 2.57
CA TYR A 25 0.39 -1.32 3.36
C TYR A 25 0.94 -2.49 2.56
N SER A 26 1.90 -3.16 3.16
CA SER A 26 2.49 -4.41 2.68
C SER A 26 2.44 -5.47 3.79
N ASP A 27 3.56 -5.85 4.37
CA ASP A 27 3.62 -6.71 5.57
C ASP A 27 3.40 -5.92 6.87
N HIS A 28 3.46 -4.62 6.81
CA HIS A 28 3.10 -3.63 7.83
C HIS A 28 2.80 -2.30 7.12
N ILE A 29 2.39 -1.26 7.85
CA ILE A 29 2.26 0.07 7.25
C ILE A 29 3.66 0.62 7.01
N GLU A 30 3.93 1.00 5.77
CA GLU A 30 5.18 1.61 5.36
C GLU A 30 4.96 3.03 4.84
N TYR A 31 6.03 3.81 4.90
CA TYR A 31 6.07 5.13 4.30
C TYR A 31 7.48 5.41 3.75
N ARG A 32 7.53 6.11 2.63
CA ARG A 32 8.77 6.51 1.95
C ARG A 32 8.58 7.88 1.34
N THR A 33 9.64 8.64 1.20
CA THR A 33 9.58 9.84 0.35
C THR A 33 9.27 9.43 -1.08
N VAL A 34 8.53 10.28 -1.79
CA VAL A 34 8.10 9.98 -3.18
C VAL A 34 9.27 9.60 -4.09
N PRO A 35 10.44 10.31 -4.08
CA PRO A 35 11.57 9.92 -4.91
C PRO A 35 12.13 8.54 -4.57
N VAL A 36 12.21 8.18 -3.29
CA VAL A 36 12.66 6.85 -2.85
C VAL A 36 11.70 5.76 -3.32
N MET A 37 10.39 6.03 -3.25
CA MET A 37 9.38 5.09 -3.70
C MET A 37 9.45 4.85 -5.21
N GLU A 38 9.60 5.91 -6.02
CA GLU A 38 9.75 5.80 -7.47
C GLU A 38 11.04 5.04 -7.86
N GLU A 39 12.14 5.26 -7.13
CA GLU A 39 13.37 4.48 -7.32
C GLU A 39 13.17 3.00 -7.01
N MET A 40 12.48 2.68 -5.90
CA MET A 40 12.23 1.30 -5.48
C MET A 40 11.34 0.54 -6.46
N LEU A 41 10.30 1.18 -7.00
CA LEU A 41 9.41 0.60 -7.99
C LEU A 41 10.04 0.56 -9.39
N GLY A 42 11.05 1.39 -9.64
CA GLY A 42 11.72 1.52 -10.93
C GLY A 42 10.86 2.22 -12.00
N GLU A 43 9.74 2.80 -11.61
CA GLU A 43 8.80 3.49 -12.49
C GLU A 43 7.96 4.52 -11.73
N ARG A 44 7.39 5.47 -12.45
CA ARG A 44 6.39 6.40 -11.92
C ARG A 44 5.01 5.72 -11.85
N PRO A 45 4.08 6.24 -11.02
CA PRO A 45 2.71 5.74 -11.00
C PRO A 45 2.09 5.77 -12.40
N GLN A 46 1.43 4.69 -12.79
CA GLN A 46 0.69 4.62 -14.04
C GLN A 46 -0.58 5.48 -13.99
N VAL A 47 -1.18 5.59 -12.82
CA VAL A 47 -2.37 6.41 -12.57
C VAL A 47 -2.17 7.18 -11.28
N THR A 48 -2.45 8.47 -11.32
CA THR A 48 -2.50 9.34 -10.13
C THR A 48 -3.86 10.02 -10.08
N LEU A 49 -4.51 9.93 -8.93
CA LEU A 49 -5.75 10.65 -8.66
C LEU A 49 -5.47 11.77 -7.64
N ASP A 50 -5.84 12.99 -8.02
CA ASP A 50 -5.81 14.11 -7.09
C ASP A 50 -7.07 14.09 -6.20
N LEU A 51 -6.88 13.93 -4.89
CA LEU A 51 -7.95 13.92 -3.89
C LEU A 51 -8.17 15.30 -3.26
N GLY A 52 -7.50 16.33 -3.77
CA GLY A 52 -7.49 17.66 -3.20
C GLY A 52 -6.52 17.81 -2.02
N PRO A 53 -6.55 18.94 -1.32
CA PRO A 53 -5.63 19.23 -0.23
C PRO A 53 -5.84 18.27 0.95
N ALA A 54 -4.73 17.87 1.58
CA ALA A 54 -4.79 17.15 2.85
C ALA A 54 -5.40 18.05 3.94
N THR A 55 -6.31 17.49 4.72
CA THR A 55 -6.93 18.16 5.88
C THR A 55 -6.09 18.00 7.15
N MET A 56 -5.08 17.15 7.11
CA MET A 56 -4.14 16.84 8.19
C MET A 56 -2.75 17.31 7.83
N SER A 57 -1.98 17.76 8.82
CA SER A 57 -0.55 18.02 8.71
C SER A 57 0.25 16.72 8.54
N ALA A 58 1.53 16.83 8.20
CA ALA A 58 2.42 15.68 8.09
C ALA A 58 2.54 14.92 9.42
N ASP A 59 2.62 15.62 10.55
CA ASP A 59 2.73 15.03 11.89
C ASP A 59 1.43 14.31 12.28
N GLU A 60 0.26 14.88 12.00
CA GLU A 60 -1.02 14.24 12.27
C GLU A 60 -1.22 12.97 11.45
N ILE A 61 -0.76 12.94 10.19
CA ILE A 61 -0.76 11.72 9.38
C ILE A 61 0.19 10.68 9.98
N ALA A 62 1.40 11.07 10.36
CA ALA A 62 2.38 10.18 10.96
C ALA A 62 1.86 9.55 12.27
N ASP A 63 1.24 10.34 13.14
CA ASP A 63 0.62 9.88 14.38
C ASP A 63 -0.55 8.92 14.11
N THR A 64 -1.35 9.21 13.09
CA THR A 64 -2.46 8.34 12.68
C THR A 64 -1.96 7.00 12.17
N VAL A 65 -0.93 7.00 11.32
CA VAL A 65 -0.28 5.79 10.82
C VAL A 65 0.31 4.96 11.97
N ALA A 66 1.00 5.61 12.92
CA ALA A 66 1.55 4.92 14.09
C ALA A 66 0.47 4.23 14.95
N ARG A 67 -0.70 4.86 15.11
CA ARG A 67 -1.84 4.24 15.83
C ARG A 67 -2.45 3.06 15.08
N LEU A 68 -2.43 3.09 13.75
CA LEU A 68 -2.99 2.02 12.93
C LEU A 68 -2.07 0.80 12.81
N ASP A 69 -0.76 0.97 13.01
CA ASP A 69 0.25 -0.04 12.70
C ASP A 69 -0.01 -1.40 13.36
N SER A 70 -0.47 -1.42 14.62
CA SER A 70 -0.78 -2.65 15.33
C SER A 70 -1.94 -3.47 14.73
N GLN A 71 -2.77 -2.83 13.90
CA GLN A 71 -3.94 -3.44 13.26
C GLN A 71 -3.64 -3.85 11.80
N TRP A 72 -2.45 -3.56 11.30
CA TRP A 72 -2.06 -3.75 9.90
C TRP A 72 -0.71 -4.49 9.82
N SER A 73 -0.68 -5.69 10.40
CA SER A 73 0.50 -6.56 10.42
C SER A 73 0.54 -7.51 9.21
N ALA A 74 1.66 -8.20 9.02
CA ALA A 74 1.79 -9.24 7.99
C ALA A 74 0.76 -10.37 8.14
N ALA A 75 0.34 -10.67 9.38
CA ALA A 75 -0.67 -11.70 9.65
C ALA A 75 -2.07 -11.25 9.22
N ASP A 76 -2.32 -9.94 9.21
CA ASP A 76 -3.61 -9.35 8.82
C ASP A 76 -3.77 -9.19 7.31
N TYR A 77 -2.67 -9.28 6.54
CA TYR A 77 -2.74 -9.08 5.10
C TYR A 77 -3.58 -10.14 4.41
N HIS A 78 -4.58 -9.68 3.65
CA HIS A 78 -5.44 -10.55 2.87
C HIS A 78 -5.73 -9.89 1.51
N VAL A 79 -5.33 -10.57 0.43
CA VAL A 79 -5.37 -10.00 -0.93
C VAL A 79 -6.76 -9.52 -1.37
N PHE A 80 -7.84 -10.09 -0.83
CA PHE A 80 -9.22 -9.72 -1.16
C PHE A 80 -9.84 -8.77 -0.13
N ASP A 81 -9.56 -8.98 1.16
CA ASP A 81 -10.35 -8.37 2.23
C ASP A 81 -9.57 -7.34 3.05
N LYS A 82 -8.21 -7.36 3.01
CA LYS A 82 -7.37 -6.41 3.74
C LYS A 82 -6.01 -6.23 3.10
N ASN A 83 -5.91 -5.32 2.15
CA ASN A 83 -4.71 -5.07 1.33
C ASN A 83 -4.39 -3.57 1.22
N CYS A 84 -3.42 -3.22 0.37
CA CYS A 84 -3.00 -1.83 0.17
C CYS A 84 -4.14 -0.91 -0.27
N VAL A 85 -5.12 -1.39 -1.04
CA VAL A 85 -6.29 -0.60 -1.46
C VAL A 85 -7.16 -0.24 -0.26
N HIS A 86 -7.44 -1.19 0.62
CA HIS A 86 -8.23 -0.97 1.84
C HIS A 86 -7.55 0.05 2.77
N PHE A 87 -6.23 -0.06 2.92
CA PHE A 87 -5.45 0.91 3.68
C PHE A 87 -5.50 2.31 3.05
N ALA A 88 -5.30 2.39 1.73
CA ALA A 88 -5.37 3.67 1.01
C ALA A 88 -6.74 4.33 1.14
N VAL A 89 -7.83 3.56 1.06
CA VAL A 89 -9.20 4.07 1.29
C VAL A 89 -9.37 4.62 2.69
N LEU A 90 -8.89 3.89 3.70
CA LEU A 90 -8.96 4.33 5.10
C LEU A 90 -8.17 5.62 5.33
N LEU A 91 -6.91 5.66 4.87
CA LEU A 91 -6.05 6.83 5.07
C LEU A 91 -6.57 8.05 4.30
N ALA A 92 -7.02 7.87 3.06
CA ALA A 92 -7.60 8.95 2.27
C ALA A 92 -8.87 9.53 2.91
N ALA A 93 -9.76 8.67 3.41
CA ALA A 93 -10.98 9.11 4.10
C ALA A 93 -10.69 9.89 5.39
N THR A 94 -9.53 9.63 6.02
CA THR A 94 -9.11 10.31 7.24
C THR A 94 -8.39 11.62 6.94
N ALA A 95 -7.54 11.63 5.90
CA ALA A 95 -6.61 12.72 5.61
C ALA A 95 -7.11 13.71 4.55
N THR A 96 -8.25 13.46 3.90
CA THR A 96 -8.83 14.33 2.88
C THR A 96 -10.33 14.55 3.10
N ALA A 97 -10.89 15.60 2.49
CA ALA A 97 -12.33 15.89 2.63
C ALA A 97 -13.23 14.88 1.90
N SER A 98 -12.78 14.29 0.81
CA SER A 98 -13.61 13.46 -0.08
C SER A 98 -13.27 11.97 -0.08
N GLY A 99 -12.05 11.60 0.35
CA GLY A 99 -11.58 10.21 0.27
C GLY A 99 -11.41 9.72 -1.19
N ILE A 100 -11.18 8.43 -1.36
CA ILE A 100 -11.14 7.78 -2.67
C ILE A 100 -12.57 7.44 -3.12
N PRO A 101 -12.97 7.78 -4.36
CA PRO A 101 -14.28 7.38 -4.90
C PRO A 101 -14.48 5.86 -4.83
N ALA A 102 -15.66 5.44 -4.34
CA ALA A 102 -15.97 4.03 -4.12
C ALA A 102 -15.92 3.18 -5.40
N GLU A 103 -16.26 3.76 -6.54
CA GLU A 103 -16.18 3.10 -7.85
C GLU A 103 -14.75 2.73 -8.21
N LEU A 104 -13.80 3.64 -7.93
CA LEU A 104 -12.39 3.41 -8.23
C LEU A 104 -11.81 2.32 -7.33
N SER A 105 -12.05 2.39 -6.02
CA SER A 105 -11.55 1.38 -5.09
C SER A 105 -12.13 -0.01 -5.38
N ARG A 106 -13.42 -0.10 -5.68
CA ARG A 106 -14.07 -1.36 -6.11
C ARG A 106 -13.47 -1.89 -7.41
N GLY A 107 -13.26 -1.03 -8.42
CA GLY A 107 -12.68 -1.43 -9.69
C GLY A 107 -11.29 -2.04 -9.54
N ILE A 108 -10.47 -1.53 -8.61
CA ILE A 108 -9.15 -2.10 -8.32
C ILE A 108 -9.26 -3.43 -7.57
N LEU A 109 -10.13 -3.52 -6.57
CA LEU A 109 -10.36 -4.76 -5.80
C LEU A 109 -10.93 -5.88 -6.67
N ASP A 110 -11.80 -5.55 -7.62
CA ASP A 110 -12.39 -6.50 -8.56
C ASP A 110 -11.35 -7.16 -9.48
N ILE A 111 -10.16 -6.58 -9.64
CA ILE A 111 -9.08 -7.19 -10.43
C ILE A 111 -8.72 -8.57 -9.86
N SER A 112 -8.53 -8.66 -8.55
CA SER A 112 -8.19 -9.92 -7.87
C SER A 112 -9.33 -10.94 -7.95
N GLU A 113 -10.58 -10.50 -7.83
CA GLU A 113 -11.75 -11.38 -7.96
C GLU A 113 -11.91 -11.91 -9.37
N ARG A 114 -11.78 -11.08 -10.41
CA ARG A 114 -11.91 -11.52 -11.82
C ARG A 114 -10.89 -12.58 -12.21
N MET A 115 -9.75 -12.64 -11.55
CA MET A 115 -8.78 -13.70 -11.81
C MET A 115 -9.30 -15.07 -11.38
N LEU A 116 -10.20 -15.11 -10.41
CA LEU A 116 -10.85 -16.35 -9.98
C LEU A 116 -12.02 -16.75 -10.88
N ASP A 117 -12.56 -15.82 -11.68
CA ASP A 117 -13.71 -16.06 -12.55
C ASP A 117 -13.43 -17.10 -13.63
N SER A 118 -12.17 -17.25 -14.03
CA SER A 118 -11.75 -18.32 -14.96
C SER A 118 -11.74 -19.72 -14.35
N LEU A 119 -11.86 -19.82 -13.01
CA LEU A 119 -11.86 -21.10 -12.31
C LEU A 119 -13.28 -21.63 -12.13
N PRO A 120 -13.50 -22.95 -12.25
CA PRO A 120 -14.75 -23.59 -11.83
C PRO A 120 -15.07 -23.25 -10.37
N GLU A 121 -16.35 -23.08 -10.05
CA GLU A 121 -16.82 -22.62 -8.73
C GLU A 121 -16.22 -23.43 -7.57
N TRP A 122 -16.14 -24.76 -7.68
CA TRP A 122 -15.57 -25.61 -6.65
C TRP A 122 -14.06 -25.41 -6.42
N ARG A 123 -13.33 -24.79 -7.38
CA ARG A 123 -11.91 -24.42 -7.25
C ARG A 123 -11.70 -23.01 -6.78
N ARG A 124 -12.71 -22.15 -6.77
CA ARG A 124 -12.56 -20.74 -6.42
C ARG A 124 -12.10 -20.55 -4.97
N SER A 125 -12.62 -21.33 -4.04
CA SER A 125 -12.21 -21.25 -2.62
C SER A 125 -10.74 -21.65 -2.43
N LEU A 126 -10.27 -22.67 -3.14
CA LEU A 126 -8.87 -23.05 -3.15
C LEU A 126 -8.01 -21.98 -3.84
N GLY A 127 -8.47 -21.45 -4.96
CA GLY A 127 -7.81 -20.36 -5.69
C GLY A 127 -7.63 -19.12 -4.81
N ARG A 128 -8.67 -18.71 -4.07
CA ARG A 128 -8.58 -17.59 -3.11
C ARG A 128 -7.53 -17.86 -2.04
N ARG A 129 -7.47 -19.05 -1.46
CA ARG A 129 -6.44 -19.40 -0.45
C ARG A 129 -5.05 -19.36 -1.04
N VAL A 130 -4.83 -19.97 -2.19
CA VAL A 130 -3.52 -20.00 -2.86
C VAL A 130 -3.08 -18.58 -3.21
N MET A 131 -3.94 -17.77 -3.83
CA MET A 131 -3.63 -16.36 -4.15
C MET A 131 -3.27 -15.57 -2.90
N ASN A 132 -4.04 -15.73 -1.82
CA ASN A 132 -3.77 -15.02 -0.58
C ASN A 132 -2.40 -15.41 0.01
N GLU A 133 -2.07 -16.70 0.09
CA GLU A 133 -0.80 -17.15 0.63
C GLU A 133 0.39 -16.73 -0.25
N VAL A 134 0.28 -16.88 -1.57
CA VAL A 134 1.34 -16.44 -2.51
C VAL A 134 1.55 -14.93 -2.39
N THR A 135 0.48 -14.16 -2.39
CA THR A 135 0.59 -12.70 -2.25
C THR A 135 1.21 -12.31 -0.92
N ARG A 136 0.79 -12.94 0.18
CA ARG A 136 1.36 -12.68 1.50
C ARG A 136 2.85 -12.98 1.53
N LEU A 137 3.30 -14.09 0.94
CA LEU A 137 4.72 -14.42 0.85
C LEU A 137 5.52 -13.39 0.05
N VAL A 138 4.97 -12.91 -1.07
CA VAL A 138 5.59 -11.87 -1.90
C VAL A 138 5.68 -10.56 -1.13
N VAL A 139 4.60 -10.14 -0.48
CA VAL A 139 4.54 -8.91 0.32
C VAL A 139 5.55 -8.94 1.46
N VAL A 140 5.61 -10.04 2.22
CA VAL A 140 6.59 -10.22 3.31
C VAL A 140 8.03 -10.21 2.77
N SER A 141 8.27 -10.85 1.64
CA SER A 141 9.61 -10.87 1.02
C SER A 141 10.03 -9.48 0.57
N TRP A 142 9.10 -8.70 0.01
CA TRP A 142 9.33 -7.33 -0.42
C TRP A 142 9.57 -6.39 0.77
N GLY A 143 8.78 -6.49 1.83
CA GLY A 143 8.95 -5.74 3.07
C GLY A 143 10.33 -5.98 3.71
N ARG A 144 10.81 -7.21 3.73
CA ARG A 144 12.16 -7.54 4.23
C ARG A 144 13.26 -6.94 3.37
N ALA A 145 13.12 -6.98 2.05
CA ALA A 145 14.10 -6.40 1.13
C ALA A 145 14.15 -4.87 1.25
N SER A 146 13.02 -4.21 1.54
CA SER A 146 12.92 -2.76 1.70
C SER A 146 13.35 -2.27 3.07
N SER A 147 13.26 -3.10 4.11
CA SER A 147 13.61 -2.75 5.50
C SER A 147 15.07 -2.33 5.69
N GLY A 148 15.98 -2.79 4.83
CA GLY A 148 17.38 -2.35 4.82
C GLY A 148 17.59 -0.88 4.42
N LYS A 149 16.55 -0.20 3.89
CA LYS A 149 16.58 1.20 3.43
C LYS A 149 15.71 2.13 4.29
N LYS A 150 15.41 1.76 5.54
CA LYS A 150 14.64 2.63 6.44
C LYS A 150 15.41 3.90 6.76
N SER A 151 15.09 4.98 6.06
CA SER A 151 15.29 6.33 6.53
C SER A 151 14.07 6.72 7.38
N SER A 152 14.30 7.24 8.59
CA SER A 152 13.18 7.78 9.38
C SER A 152 12.59 8.98 8.62
N VAL A 153 11.27 9.21 8.71
CA VAL A 153 10.65 10.40 8.10
C VAL A 153 11.31 11.66 8.64
N ALA A 154 11.67 11.67 9.92
CA ALA A 154 12.40 12.79 10.55
C ALA A 154 13.76 13.04 9.86
N ASP A 155 14.52 11.99 9.52
CA ASP A 155 15.80 12.12 8.80
C ASP A 155 15.59 12.57 7.36
N SER A 156 14.49 12.12 6.72
CA SER A 156 14.17 12.48 5.33
C SER A 156 13.64 13.90 5.18
N LEU A 157 13.02 14.45 6.21
CA LEU A 157 12.47 15.81 6.23
C LEU A 157 13.45 16.84 6.80
N GLY A 158 14.66 16.44 7.20
CA GLY A 158 15.67 17.34 7.76
C GLY A 158 15.24 17.98 9.09
N LEU A 159 14.31 17.36 9.80
CA LEU A 159 13.88 17.80 11.12
C LEU A 159 14.95 17.40 12.13
N ASP A 160 15.95 18.27 12.25
CA ASP A 160 16.96 18.17 13.29
C ASP A 160 16.25 18.25 14.66
N ARG A 161 16.29 17.19 15.43
CA ARG A 161 15.88 17.20 16.83
C ARG A 161 16.97 17.93 17.60
N GLY A 162 16.94 19.26 17.49
CA GLY A 162 17.73 20.11 18.34
C GLY A 162 17.48 19.76 19.80
N ALA A 163 18.58 19.60 20.52
CA ALA A 163 18.70 19.26 21.92
C ALA A 163 17.88 20.15 22.86
#